data_b72efc6e98e1cedd16549df6ed67ed64
#
_entry.id   b72efc6e98e1cedd16549df6ed67ed64
#
_cell.length_a   1.000
_cell.length_b   1.000
_cell.length_c   1.000
_cell.angle_alpha   90.00
_cell.angle_beta   90.00
_cell.angle_gamma   90.00
#
_symmetry.space_group_name_H-M   'P 1'
#
loop_
_entity.id
_entity.type
_entity.pdbx_description
1 polymer ?
#
loop_
_entity_poly.entity_id
_entity_poly.type
_entity_poly.pdbx_seq_one_letter_code
_entity_poly.pdbx_strand_id
1 'polypeptide(L)'
;MWVVKQNRPGPDVLLVAPPGEVRDLVLAAVTAQDLQAEVVAEPERLAGVWRSAGTVVVAAEVARRVADAAPPARPGVFLVGSDAAQLAAWSAPLSAGVIPLPDGAAWLGAVLADGRSRFSGPVVAVLGGSGGVGASTVAAALAQVGAERAEASALVDVDPLGGGLDLLLGAERVGGWRWPRLEAADGRLGDLRSYLPVVEGVTLVSMARGPAFDLSREPLAAIVGALRSWHSLVVLDVGRCGGPAAREALRLAGRQLVVASASVRGVAAARQVVAEYELERAELVIRRGRGSLDSSLVAEAVGLSVLGEVPTDRRLADAAEAGEPPARGVRRGYRRAIDALVQRILAVADD
;
A
#
# COMPACT_ATOMS: atom_id res chain seq x y z
N MET A 1 9.58 0.10 -33.54
CA MET A 1 9.31 1.38 -32.87
C MET A 1 7.89 1.27 -32.26
N TRP A 2 7.82 0.80 -31.00
CA TRP A 2 6.54 0.62 -30.30
C TRP A 2 6.22 1.94 -29.61
N VAL A 3 5.14 2.58 -30.06
CA VAL A 3 4.59 3.78 -29.41
C VAL A 3 3.91 3.29 -28.15
N VAL A 4 4.53 3.51 -26.99
CA VAL A 4 3.87 3.38 -25.68
C VAL A 4 2.79 4.46 -25.65
N LYS A 5 1.52 4.06 -25.74
CA LYS A 5 0.40 4.94 -25.41
C LYS A 5 0.61 5.41 -23.97
N GLN A 6 0.99 6.67 -23.79
CA GLN A 6 0.93 7.34 -22.51
C GLN A 6 -0.55 7.30 -22.05
N ASN A 7 -0.86 6.45 -21.07
CA ASN A 7 -2.13 6.45 -20.40
C ASN A 7 -2.18 7.78 -19.61
N ARG A 8 -2.92 8.78 -20.10
CA ARG A 8 -3.17 9.99 -19.31
C ARG A 8 -3.94 9.56 -18.07
N PRO A 9 -3.49 9.93 -16.87
CA PRO A 9 -4.29 9.67 -15.67
C PRO A 9 -5.67 10.29 -15.87
N GLY A 10 -6.73 9.54 -15.54
CA GLY A 10 -8.10 10.03 -15.57
C GLY A 10 -8.29 11.16 -14.53
N PRO A 11 -9.43 11.85 -14.57
CA PRO A 11 -9.76 12.88 -13.57
C PRO A 11 -9.89 12.26 -12.18
N ASP A 12 -9.59 13.06 -11.13
CA ASP A 12 -9.81 12.62 -9.75
C ASP A 12 -11.28 12.32 -9.50
N VAL A 13 -12.17 13.15 -10.07
CA VAL A 13 -13.63 13.02 -9.95
C VAL A 13 -14.28 13.15 -11.32
N LEU A 14 -15.11 12.17 -11.69
CA LEU A 14 -16.08 12.31 -12.77
C LEU A 14 -17.41 12.72 -12.16
N LEU A 15 -17.85 13.92 -12.45
CA LEU A 15 -19.17 14.42 -12.04
C LEU A 15 -20.15 14.35 -13.20
N VAL A 16 -21.17 13.52 -13.07
CA VAL A 16 -22.27 13.40 -14.04
C VAL A 16 -23.48 14.14 -13.48
N ALA A 17 -23.63 15.38 -13.88
CA ALA A 17 -24.67 16.27 -13.36
C ALA A 17 -25.03 17.37 -14.38
N PRO A 18 -26.31 17.71 -14.54
CA PRO A 18 -26.72 18.92 -15.24
C PRO A 18 -26.32 20.18 -14.44
N PRO A 19 -26.34 21.37 -15.04
CA PRO A 19 -26.23 22.62 -14.30
C PRO A 19 -27.29 22.72 -13.22
N GLY A 20 -26.92 23.11 -11.99
CA GLY A 20 -27.82 23.25 -10.85
C GLY A 20 -27.12 23.16 -9.50
N GLU A 21 -27.88 23.31 -8.43
CA GLU A 21 -27.40 23.42 -7.07
C GLU A 21 -26.59 22.19 -6.63
N VAL A 22 -27.02 20.98 -6.95
CA VAL A 22 -26.31 19.73 -6.63
C VAL A 22 -24.92 19.70 -7.27
N ARG A 23 -24.83 20.12 -8.55
CA ARG A 23 -23.55 20.23 -9.26
C ARG A 23 -22.62 21.22 -8.57
N ASP A 24 -23.14 22.40 -8.19
CA ASP A 24 -22.34 23.46 -7.59
C ASP A 24 -21.83 23.05 -6.19
N LEU A 25 -22.65 22.36 -5.40
CA LEU A 25 -22.26 21.80 -4.11
C LEU A 25 -21.14 20.74 -4.26
N VAL A 26 -21.27 19.84 -5.25
CA VAL A 26 -20.22 18.85 -5.49
C VAL A 26 -18.93 19.50 -5.97
N LEU A 27 -19.01 20.49 -6.88
CA LEU A 27 -17.83 21.20 -7.36
C LEU A 27 -17.15 22.01 -6.23
N ALA A 28 -17.92 22.63 -5.32
CA ALA A 28 -17.37 23.27 -4.14
C ALA A 28 -16.62 22.27 -3.24
N ALA A 29 -17.20 21.08 -3.02
CA ALA A 29 -16.55 20.02 -2.24
C ALA A 29 -15.28 19.50 -2.93
N VAL A 30 -15.29 19.33 -4.26
CA VAL A 30 -14.12 18.94 -5.06
C VAL A 30 -13.01 19.98 -4.94
N THR A 31 -13.35 21.26 -5.10
CA THR A 31 -12.40 22.39 -4.97
C THR A 31 -11.82 22.48 -3.55
N ALA A 32 -12.64 22.30 -2.52
CA ALA A 32 -12.20 22.29 -1.13
C ALA A 32 -11.19 21.19 -0.82
N GLN A 33 -11.18 20.12 -1.61
CA GLN A 33 -10.23 19.00 -1.49
C GLN A 33 -9.06 19.12 -2.47
N ASP A 34 -8.91 20.22 -3.19
CA ASP A 34 -7.89 20.41 -4.23
C ASP A 34 -7.86 19.30 -5.28
N LEU A 35 -9.06 18.87 -5.72
CA LEU A 35 -9.28 17.83 -6.71
C LEU A 35 -9.64 18.41 -8.07
N GLN A 36 -9.36 17.66 -9.14
CA GLN A 36 -9.80 18.01 -10.49
C GLN A 36 -11.03 17.18 -10.89
N ALA A 37 -12.11 17.89 -11.25
CA ALA A 37 -13.31 17.24 -11.76
C ALA A 37 -13.42 17.36 -13.28
N GLU A 38 -13.76 16.25 -13.93
CA GLU A 38 -14.35 16.28 -15.26
C GLU A 38 -15.87 16.24 -15.13
N VAL A 39 -16.53 17.27 -15.67
CA VAL A 39 -17.99 17.39 -15.59
C VAL A 39 -18.62 16.95 -16.91
N VAL A 40 -19.51 15.98 -16.84
CA VAL A 40 -20.24 15.44 -17.98
C VAL A 40 -21.74 15.64 -17.73
N ALA A 41 -22.40 16.44 -18.55
CA ALA A 41 -23.85 16.65 -18.46
C ALA A 41 -24.65 15.58 -19.22
N GLU A 42 -24.03 14.94 -20.21
CA GLU A 42 -24.64 13.96 -21.10
C GLU A 42 -24.02 12.57 -20.90
N PRO A 43 -24.81 11.57 -20.42
CA PRO A 43 -24.29 10.22 -20.14
C PRO A 43 -23.68 9.49 -21.34
N GLU A 44 -24.00 9.88 -22.55
CA GLU A 44 -23.49 9.30 -23.79
C GLU A 44 -21.97 9.46 -23.96
N ARG A 45 -21.38 10.37 -23.21
CA ARG A 45 -19.93 10.67 -23.23
C ARG A 45 -19.13 9.94 -22.15
N LEU A 46 -19.76 9.07 -21.35
CA LEU A 46 -19.13 8.44 -20.18
C LEU A 46 -18.07 7.37 -20.53
N ALA A 47 -18.16 6.71 -21.68
CA ALA A 47 -17.41 5.49 -21.99
C ALA A 47 -15.89 5.61 -21.87
N GLY A 48 -15.31 6.81 -22.15
CA GLY A 48 -13.87 7.04 -22.09
C GLY A 48 -13.34 7.33 -20.69
N VAL A 49 -14.16 7.96 -19.84
CA VAL A 49 -13.73 8.53 -18.55
C VAL A 49 -14.25 7.70 -17.37
N TRP A 50 -15.33 6.97 -17.53
CA TRP A 50 -15.97 6.18 -16.47
C TRP A 50 -15.00 5.22 -15.76
N ARG A 51 -14.14 4.54 -16.52
CA ARG A 51 -13.18 3.57 -15.95
C ARG A 51 -11.94 4.22 -15.36
N SER A 52 -11.51 5.36 -15.88
CA SER A 52 -10.26 6.02 -15.52
C SER A 52 -10.39 7.04 -14.40
N ALA A 53 -11.62 7.49 -14.08
CA ALA A 53 -11.86 8.43 -12.98
C ALA A 53 -11.61 7.78 -11.61
N GLY A 54 -11.05 8.53 -10.67
CA GLY A 54 -10.87 8.08 -9.27
C GLY A 54 -12.21 7.79 -8.62
N THR A 55 -13.06 8.81 -8.47
CA THR A 55 -14.42 8.73 -7.95
C THR A 55 -15.42 9.14 -9.03
N VAL A 56 -16.57 8.49 -9.08
CA VAL A 56 -17.70 8.88 -9.94
C VAL A 56 -18.85 9.36 -9.07
N VAL A 57 -19.30 10.59 -9.30
CA VAL A 57 -20.44 11.19 -8.62
C VAL A 57 -21.55 11.43 -9.64
N VAL A 58 -22.72 10.86 -9.45
CA VAL A 58 -23.87 10.94 -10.34
C VAL A 58 -25.03 11.65 -9.64
N ALA A 59 -25.51 12.73 -10.22
CA ALA A 59 -26.70 13.43 -9.71
C ALA A 59 -27.97 12.59 -9.94
N ALA A 60 -28.89 12.62 -8.99
CA ALA A 60 -30.15 11.86 -9.04
C ALA A 60 -30.97 12.09 -10.33
N GLU A 61 -30.92 13.33 -10.83
CA GLU A 61 -31.68 13.75 -12.03
C GLU A 61 -31.23 13.02 -13.31
N VAL A 62 -29.98 12.56 -13.36
CA VAL A 62 -29.44 11.82 -14.52
C VAL A 62 -29.19 10.34 -14.26
N ALA A 63 -29.46 9.86 -13.05
CA ALA A 63 -29.18 8.49 -12.63
C ALA A 63 -29.84 7.44 -13.55
N ARG A 64 -31.09 7.66 -13.96
CA ARG A 64 -31.78 6.79 -14.91
C ARG A 64 -31.03 6.71 -16.26
N ARG A 65 -30.65 7.84 -16.83
CA ARG A 65 -29.95 7.88 -18.12
C ARG A 65 -28.56 7.23 -18.03
N VAL A 66 -27.88 7.37 -16.88
CA VAL A 66 -26.62 6.67 -16.63
C VAL A 66 -26.84 5.17 -16.54
N ALA A 67 -27.89 4.72 -15.85
CA ALA A 67 -28.22 3.30 -15.76
C ALA A 67 -28.63 2.71 -17.15
N ASP A 68 -29.39 3.46 -17.94
CA ASP A 68 -29.79 3.07 -19.31
C ASP A 68 -28.56 2.94 -20.25
N ALA A 69 -27.50 3.72 -20.01
CA ALA A 69 -26.20 3.63 -20.71
C ALA A 69 -25.37 2.40 -20.30
N ALA A 70 -25.80 1.66 -19.26
CA ALA A 70 -25.20 0.43 -18.77
C ALA A 70 -23.66 0.48 -18.65
N PRO A 71 -23.09 1.44 -17.92
CA PRO A 71 -21.66 1.48 -17.74
C PRO A 71 -21.18 0.26 -16.93
N PRO A 72 -19.93 -0.21 -17.13
CA PRO A 72 -19.43 -1.36 -16.40
C PRO A 72 -19.43 -1.09 -14.89
N ALA A 73 -19.81 -2.09 -14.10
CA ALA A 73 -19.79 -2.00 -12.65
C ALA A 73 -18.36 -1.71 -12.16
N ARG A 74 -18.24 -0.81 -11.18
CA ARG A 74 -16.97 -0.46 -10.55
C ARG A 74 -17.21 0.03 -9.13
N PRO A 75 -16.20 -0.07 -8.22
CA PRO A 75 -16.24 0.62 -6.94
C PRO A 75 -16.11 2.14 -7.11
N GLY A 76 -16.45 2.89 -6.06
CA GLY A 76 -16.27 4.36 -6.04
C GLY A 76 -17.31 5.13 -6.86
N VAL A 77 -18.52 4.59 -7.06
CA VAL A 77 -19.67 5.28 -7.66
C VAL A 77 -20.60 5.75 -6.54
N PHE A 78 -21.01 7.03 -6.59
CA PHE A 78 -21.89 7.63 -5.60
C PHE A 78 -23.01 8.41 -6.26
N LEU A 79 -24.23 8.24 -5.75
CA LEU A 79 -25.41 9.01 -6.11
C LEU A 79 -25.60 10.17 -5.15
N VAL A 80 -25.82 11.36 -5.67
CA VAL A 80 -26.03 12.58 -4.90
C VAL A 80 -27.34 13.28 -5.28
N GLY A 81 -28.03 13.85 -4.31
CA GLY A 81 -29.29 14.57 -4.51
C GLY A 81 -30.01 14.83 -3.20
N SER A 82 -31.13 15.56 -3.23
CA SER A 82 -31.92 15.91 -2.05
C SER A 82 -32.98 14.88 -1.65
N ASP A 83 -33.39 14.01 -2.58
CA ASP A 83 -34.41 12.98 -2.31
C ASP A 83 -33.77 11.59 -2.10
N ALA A 84 -33.72 11.15 -0.84
CA ALA A 84 -33.15 9.87 -0.45
C ALA A 84 -33.88 8.67 -1.07
N ALA A 85 -35.19 8.75 -1.31
CA ALA A 85 -35.97 7.67 -1.94
C ALA A 85 -35.61 7.53 -3.44
N GLN A 86 -35.44 8.64 -4.13
CA GLN A 86 -34.98 8.65 -5.52
C GLN A 86 -33.56 8.09 -5.65
N LEU A 87 -32.65 8.47 -4.74
CA LEU A 87 -31.29 7.96 -4.70
C LEU A 87 -31.26 6.45 -4.47
N ALA A 88 -32.06 5.96 -3.50
CA ALA A 88 -32.12 4.54 -3.17
C ALA A 88 -32.60 3.68 -4.35
N ALA A 89 -33.52 4.19 -5.17
CA ALA A 89 -34.04 3.48 -6.36
C ALA A 89 -32.93 3.15 -7.38
N TRP A 90 -31.89 3.96 -7.49
CA TRP A 90 -30.79 3.79 -8.45
C TRP A 90 -29.51 3.23 -7.85
N SER A 91 -29.45 3.04 -6.53
CA SER A 91 -28.27 2.51 -5.84
C SER A 91 -27.90 1.11 -6.35
N ALA A 92 -28.81 0.17 -6.37
CA ALA A 92 -28.56 -1.20 -6.83
C ALA A 92 -28.25 -1.27 -8.35
N PRO A 93 -29.02 -0.62 -9.26
CA PRO A 93 -28.71 -0.64 -10.68
C PRO A 93 -27.33 -0.09 -11.06
N LEU A 94 -26.81 0.88 -10.31
CA LEU A 94 -25.51 1.50 -10.55
C LEU A 94 -24.40 0.96 -9.63
N SER A 95 -24.72 0.04 -8.73
CA SER A 95 -23.81 -0.42 -7.66
C SER A 95 -23.19 0.76 -6.89
N ALA A 96 -24.01 1.79 -6.59
CA ALA A 96 -23.57 3.09 -6.10
C ALA A 96 -23.94 3.29 -4.63
N GLY A 97 -23.02 3.92 -3.88
CA GLY A 97 -23.33 4.50 -2.57
C GLY A 97 -24.26 5.71 -2.69
N VAL A 98 -25.03 6.01 -1.65
CA VAL A 98 -26.03 7.10 -1.65
C VAL A 98 -25.60 8.18 -0.67
N ILE A 99 -25.51 9.43 -1.14
CA ILE A 99 -25.14 10.61 -0.34
C ILE A 99 -26.22 11.68 -0.47
N PRO A 100 -27.18 11.76 0.47
CA PRO A 100 -28.19 12.83 0.46
C PRO A 100 -27.53 14.20 0.71
N LEU A 101 -27.83 15.19 -0.13
CA LEU A 101 -27.35 16.56 0.05
C LEU A 101 -28.54 17.48 0.44
N PRO A 102 -28.31 18.50 1.27
CA PRO A 102 -26.99 18.97 1.80
C PRO A 102 -26.47 18.19 3.03
N ASP A 103 -27.28 17.39 3.72
CA ASP A 103 -26.94 16.77 5.00
C ASP A 103 -25.70 15.86 4.93
N GLY A 104 -25.49 15.19 3.79
CA GLY A 104 -24.35 14.33 3.53
C GLY A 104 -23.07 15.02 3.04
N ALA A 105 -23.01 16.37 3.07
CA ALA A 105 -21.87 17.09 2.53
C ALA A 105 -20.52 16.73 3.17
N ALA A 106 -20.52 16.49 4.50
CA ALA A 106 -19.32 16.04 5.21
C ALA A 106 -18.88 14.64 4.73
N TRP A 107 -19.84 13.74 4.47
CA TRP A 107 -19.55 12.42 3.92
C TRP A 107 -19.08 12.50 2.47
N LEU A 108 -19.67 13.37 1.65
CA LEU A 108 -19.18 13.63 0.30
C LEU A 108 -17.71 14.06 0.32
N GLY A 109 -17.33 14.99 1.20
CA GLY A 109 -15.95 15.40 1.40
C GLY A 109 -15.02 14.23 1.75
N ALA A 110 -15.45 13.34 2.65
CA ALA A 110 -14.69 12.14 3.02
C ALA A 110 -14.53 11.16 1.85
N VAL A 111 -15.59 10.93 1.06
CA VAL A 111 -15.58 10.06 -0.12
C VAL A 111 -14.66 10.63 -1.22
N LEU A 112 -14.72 11.93 -1.46
CA LEU A 112 -13.86 12.60 -2.43
C LEU A 112 -12.38 12.53 -2.00
N ALA A 113 -12.09 12.69 -0.73
CA ALA A 113 -10.75 12.50 -0.19
C ALA A 113 -10.25 11.05 -0.38
N ASP A 114 -11.15 10.07 -0.27
CA ASP A 114 -10.86 8.64 -0.50
C ASP A 114 -10.61 8.32 -1.98
N GLY A 115 -11.35 8.96 -2.86
CA GLY A 115 -11.19 8.85 -4.32
C GLY A 115 -9.87 9.41 -4.87
N ARG A 116 -9.09 10.13 -4.05
CA ARG A 116 -7.68 10.47 -4.31
C ARG A 116 -6.77 9.25 -4.34
N SER A 117 -7.23 8.10 -3.85
CA SER A 117 -6.45 6.87 -3.87
C SER A 117 -6.14 6.47 -5.31
N ARG A 118 -4.94 6.82 -5.79
CA ARG A 118 -4.43 6.35 -7.08
C ARG A 118 -4.22 4.84 -7.10
N PHE A 119 -4.02 4.27 -5.91
CA PHE A 119 -3.71 2.87 -5.73
C PHE A 119 -4.52 2.31 -4.56
N SER A 120 -4.79 1.03 -4.57
CA SER A 120 -5.14 0.23 -3.41
C SER A 120 -4.08 -0.86 -3.27
N GLY A 121 -2.82 -0.41 -3.27
CA GLY A 121 -1.67 -1.31 -3.29
C GLY A 121 -1.71 -2.34 -2.16
N PRO A 122 -1.19 -3.55 -2.39
CA PRO A 122 -1.06 -4.54 -1.35
C PRO A 122 -0.14 -4.04 -0.24
N VAL A 123 -0.52 -4.35 0.99
CA VAL A 123 0.31 -4.14 2.18
C VAL A 123 0.93 -5.48 2.55
N VAL A 124 2.25 -5.51 2.64
CA VAL A 124 3.03 -6.72 2.93
C VAL A 124 3.83 -6.51 4.20
N ALA A 125 3.63 -7.34 5.21
CA ALA A 125 4.44 -7.37 6.42
C ALA A 125 5.58 -8.38 6.27
N VAL A 126 6.79 -7.98 6.62
CA VAL A 126 7.99 -8.83 6.58
C VAL A 126 8.55 -8.97 7.99
N LEU A 127 8.67 -10.22 8.45
CA LEU A 127 9.22 -10.57 9.76
C LEU A 127 10.46 -11.45 9.61
N GLY A 128 11.37 -11.31 10.57
CA GLY A 128 12.50 -12.22 10.68
C GLY A 128 12.16 -13.44 11.54
N GLY A 129 12.26 -14.64 11.00
CA GLY A 129 12.16 -15.90 11.76
C GLY A 129 13.32 -16.10 12.74
N SER A 130 14.45 -15.38 12.54
CA SER A 130 15.58 -15.36 13.48
C SER A 130 16.36 -14.06 13.37
N GLY A 131 17.16 -13.71 14.39
CA GLY A 131 18.06 -12.54 14.33
C GLY A 131 19.07 -12.66 13.19
N GLY A 132 19.31 -11.53 12.50
CA GLY A 132 20.27 -11.45 11.40
C GLY A 132 19.91 -12.27 10.16
N VAL A 133 18.64 -12.74 10.04
CA VAL A 133 18.21 -13.49 8.86
C VAL A 133 18.11 -12.62 7.60
N GLY A 134 18.07 -11.29 7.76
CA GLY A 134 18.01 -10.32 6.68
C GLY A 134 16.58 -9.91 6.30
N ALA A 135 15.65 -9.93 7.24
CA ALA A 135 14.26 -9.51 7.00
C ALA A 135 14.18 -8.07 6.51
N SER A 136 14.80 -7.12 7.20
CA SER A 136 14.86 -5.71 6.80
C SER A 136 15.49 -5.52 5.42
N THR A 137 16.54 -6.31 5.12
CA THR A 137 17.18 -6.31 3.78
C THR A 137 16.21 -6.80 2.70
N VAL A 138 15.44 -7.86 2.98
CA VAL A 138 14.41 -8.35 2.06
C VAL A 138 13.29 -7.32 1.92
N ALA A 139 12.80 -6.74 3.03
CA ALA A 139 11.76 -5.72 2.99
C ALA A 139 12.18 -4.51 2.13
N ALA A 140 13.39 -3.99 2.35
CA ALA A 140 13.92 -2.89 1.56
C ALA A 140 14.10 -3.27 0.08
N ALA A 141 14.61 -4.47 -0.21
CA ALA A 141 14.76 -4.94 -1.60
C ALA A 141 13.40 -5.13 -2.30
N LEU A 142 12.37 -5.64 -1.60
CA LEU A 142 11.00 -5.73 -2.13
C LEU A 142 10.45 -4.34 -2.48
N ALA A 143 10.62 -3.37 -1.59
CA ALA A 143 10.18 -1.99 -1.83
C ALA A 143 10.91 -1.36 -3.03
N GLN A 144 12.23 -1.52 -3.15
CA GLN A 144 13.00 -0.99 -4.28
C GLN A 144 12.57 -1.60 -5.61
N VAL A 145 12.47 -2.94 -5.68
CA VAL A 145 12.02 -3.61 -6.90
C VAL A 145 10.57 -3.30 -7.21
N GLY A 146 9.74 -3.12 -6.17
CA GLY A 146 8.36 -2.65 -6.29
C GLY A 146 8.27 -1.28 -6.95
N ALA A 147 9.09 -0.33 -6.51
CA ALA A 147 9.13 1.03 -7.07
C ALA A 147 9.54 1.03 -8.56
N GLU A 148 10.47 0.17 -8.96
CA GLU A 148 10.90 0.05 -10.35
C GLU A 148 9.82 -0.58 -11.26
N ARG A 149 8.98 -1.47 -10.71
CA ARG A 149 7.98 -2.20 -11.51
C ARG A 149 6.61 -1.54 -11.56
N ALA A 150 6.24 -0.86 -10.50
CA ALA A 150 4.86 -0.45 -10.26
C ALA A 150 4.72 1.05 -9.91
N GLU A 151 5.62 1.89 -10.39
CA GLU A 151 5.64 3.36 -10.30
C GLU A 151 5.96 3.96 -8.92
N ALA A 152 5.44 3.41 -7.81
CA ALA A 152 5.70 3.93 -6.48
C ALA A 152 5.55 2.83 -5.42
N SER A 153 6.49 2.76 -4.49
CA SER A 153 6.38 1.91 -3.31
C SER A 153 6.71 2.67 -2.03
N ALA A 154 6.23 2.16 -0.91
CA ALA A 154 6.57 2.66 0.41
C ALA A 154 7.20 1.57 1.26
N LEU A 155 8.16 1.95 2.10
CA LEU A 155 8.80 1.11 3.10
C LEU A 155 8.62 1.74 4.47
N VAL A 156 8.04 0.99 5.40
CA VAL A 156 7.71 1.45 6.75
C VAL A 156 8.47 0.62 7.79
N ASP A 157 9.26 1.30 8.59
CA ASP A 157 9.95 0.75 9.73
C ASP A 157 8.97 0.61 10.92
N VAL A 158 8.79 -0.58 11.42
CA VAL A 158 7.92 -0.88 12.57
C VAL A 158 8.73 -1.43 13.75
N ASP A 159 10.05 -1.53 13.62
CA ASP A 159 10.95 -2.02 14.68
C ASP A 159 11.56 -0.85 15.49
N PRO A 160 11.01 -0.51 16.68
CA PRO A 160 11.52 0.61 17.48
C PRO A 160 12.92 0.37 18.06
N LEU A 161 13.40 -0.87 18.03
CA LEU A 161 14.74 -1.26 18.48
C LEU A 161 15.69 -1.53 17.30
N GLY A 162 15.22 -1.35 16.07
CA GLY A 162 16.04 -1.45 14.87
C GLY A 162 17.02 -0.30 14.72
N GLY A 163 18.02 -0.46 13.85
CA GLY A 163 18.99 0.59 13.54
C GLY A 163 18.41 1.75 12.72
N GLY A 164 17.19 1.62 12.21
CA GLY A 164 16.54 2.53 11.27
C GLY A 164 16.80 2.14 9.82
N LEU A 165 15.71 2.06 9.06
CA LEU A 165 15.78 1.69 7.62
C LEU A 165 16.47 2.77 6.79
N ASP A 166 16.51 4.02 7.26
CA ASP A 166 17.22 5.09 6.58
C ASP A 166 18.74 4.86 6.54
N LEU A 167 19.32 4.22 7.55
CA LEU A 167 20.73 3.80 7.51
C LEU A 167 20.96 2.67 6.48
N LEU A 168 20.06 1.71 6.44
CA LEU A 168 20.12 0.61 5.47
C LEU A 168 20.08 1.09 4.01
N LEU A 169 19.42 2.23 3.78
CA LEU A 169 19.22 2.82 2.45
C LEU A 169 20.13 4.03 2.16
N GLY A 170 21.04 4.40 3.09
CA GLY A 170 21.87 5.59 2.96
C GLY A 170 21.07 6.91 2.93
N ALA A 171 19.90 6.90 3.57
CA ALA A 171 18.95 8.01 3.58
C ALA A 171 18.99 8.85 4.86
N GLU A 172 19.95 8.65 5.74
CA GLU A 172 20.04 9.34 7.04
C GLU A 172 20.17 10.86 6.90
N ARG A 173 20.68 11.34 5.75
CA ARG A 173 20.82 12.77 5.42
C ARG A 173 19.72 13.31 4.54
N VAL A 174 18.84 12.44 4.04
CA VAL A 174 17.69 12.86 3.22
C VAL A 174 16.67 13.54 4.11
N GLY A 175 16.28 14.77 3.77
CA GLY A 175 15.26 15.52 4.49
C GLY A 175 13.90 14.81 4.48
N GLY A 176 13.10 15.06 5.51
CA GLY A 176 11.76 14.49 5.64
C GLY A 176 11.45 14.02 7.06
N TRP A 177 10.19 13.71 7.29
CA TRP A 177 9.71 13.28 8.61
C TRP A 177 10.07 11.82 8.88
N ARG A 178 10.30 11.53 10.17
CA ARG A 178 10.48 10.21 10.73
C ARG A 178 9.45 10.00 11.84
N TRP A 179 9.35 8.79 12.37
CA TRP A 179 8.33 8.39 13.32
C TRP A 179 8.06 9.39 14.45
N PRO A 180 9.02 10.02 15.14
CA PRO A 180 8.69 10.96 16.19
C PRO A 180 7.83 12.15 15.74
N ARG A 181 7.98 12.58 14.48
CA ARG A 181 7.12 13.66 13.91
C ARG A 181 5.76 13.17 13.45
N LEU A 182 5.59 11.87 13.33
CA LEU A 182 4.36 11.21 12.89
C LEU A 182 3.54 10.65 14.06
N GLU A 183 4.00 10.85 15.31
CA GLU A 183 3.36 10.33 16.52
C GLU A 183 1.92 10.80 16.71
N ALA A 184 1.62 12.03 16.31
CA ALA A 184 0.27 12.60 16.39
C ALA A 184 -0.61 12.24 15.18
N ALA A 185 -0.15 11.36 14.28
CA ALA A 185 -0.96 10.93 13.15
C ALA A 185 -2.15 10.11 13.61
N ASP A 186 -3.35 10.52 13.24
CA ASP A 186 -4.60 9.85 13.59
C ASP A 186 -5.62 9.99 12.46
N GLY A 187 -6.56 9.04 12.40
CA GLY A 187 -7.64 9.06 11.43
C GLY A 187 -7.18 8.97 9.98
N ARG A 188 -7.84 9.72 9.10
CA ARG A 188 -7.49 9.81 7.68
C ARG A 188 -6.52 10.94 7.41
N LEU A 189 -5.39 10.60 6.82
CA LEU A 189 -4.38 11.55 6.41
C LEU A 189 -4.42 11.77 4.90
N GLY A 190 -4.09 12.98 4.48
CA GLY A 190 -3.89 13.32 3.07
C GLY A 190 -2.59 12.76 2.51
N ASP A 191 -2.16 13.30 1.38
CA ASP A 191 -0.90 12.93 0.73
C ASP A 191 0.32 13.32 1.58
N LEU A 192 1.08 12.32 1.99
CA LEU A 192 2.27 12.51 2.82
C LEU A 192 3.58 12.53 2.01
N ARG A 193 3.54 12.30 0.71
CA ARG A 193 4.74 12.12 -0.12
C ARG A 193 5.69 13.31 -0.09
N SER A 194 5.18 14.54 0.03
CA SER A 194 5.99 15.75 0.12
C SER A 194 6.70 15.93 1.47
N TYR A 195 6.29 15.20 2.49
CA TYR A 195 6.84 15.27 3.86
C TYR A 195 7.78 14.13 4.19
N LEU A 196 7.75 13.06 3.42
CA LEU A 196 8.52 11.84 3.68
C LEU A 196 9.77 11.76 2.80
N PRO A 197 10.88 11.19 3.29
CA PRO A 197 12.05 10.94 2.46
C PRO A 197 11.71 9.99 1.31
N VAL A 198 12.29 10.25 0.14
CA VAL A 198 12.22 9.36 -1.01
C VAL A 198 13.63 8.97 -1.43
N VAL A 199 13.88 7.68 -1.54
CA VAL A 199 15.18 7.11 -1.97
C VAL A 199 14.92 6.10 -3.07
N GLU A 200 15.48 6.33 -4.25
CA GLU A 200 15.33 5.45 -5.43
C GLU A 200 13.86 5.07 -5.73
N GLY A 201 12.94 6.03 -5.61
CA GLY A 201 11.51 5.82 -5.85
C GLY A 201 10.75 5.17 -4.69
N VAL A 202 11.43 4.84 -3.58
CA VAL A 202 10.81 4.32 -2.36
C VAL A 202 10.53 5.46 -1.38
N THR A 203 9.27 5.65 -1.02
CA THR A 203 8.88 6.53 0.08
C THR A 203 9.17 5.84 1.40
N LEU A 204 9.94 6.48 2.28
CA LEU A 204 10.45 5.87 3.49
C LEU A 204 9.83 6.48 4.75
N VAL A 205 9.33 5.62 5.63
CA VAL A 205 9.00 5.96 7.02
C VAL A 205 9.94 5.17 7.93
N SER A 206 10.94 5.83 8.49
CA SER A 206 11.97 5.18 9.32
C SER A 206 11.91 5.67 10.76
N MET A 207 12.43 4.85 11.68
CA MET A 207 12.72 5.29 13.04
C MET A 207 13.77 6.41 13.02
N ALA A 208 13.63 7.39 13.91
CA ALA A 208 14.67 8.39 14.14
C ALA A 208 15.68 7.87 15.16
N ARG A 209 16.88 8.41 15.08
CA ARG A 209 17.88 8.24 16.14
C ARG A 209 17.56 9.15 17.30
N GLY A 210 17.65 8.65 18.53
CA GLY A 210 17.34 9.41 19.73
C GLY A 210 16.79 8.53 20.86
N PRO A 211 16.01 9.11 21.78
CA PRO A 211 15.31 8.34 22.80
C PRO A 211 14.41 7.27 22.20
N ALA A 212 14.20 6.18 22.93
CA ALA A 212 13.31 5.12 22.52
C ALA A 212 11.92 5.71 22.20
N PHE A 213 11.40 5.38 21.03
CA PHE A 213 10.08 5.80 20.57
C PHE A 213 9.13 4.62 20.64
N ASP A 214 8.04 4.77 21.39
CA ASP A 214 7.01 3.74 21.48
C ASP A 214 5.96 3.97 20.37
N LEU A 215 6.07 3.20 19.32
CA LEU A 215 5.15 3.28 18.18
C LEU A 215 3.78 2.69 18.57
N SER A 216 2.77 3.54 18.65
CA SER A 216 1.39 3.12 18.92
C SER A 216 0.65 2.67 17.65
N ARG A 217 -0.52 2.07 17.83
CA ARG A 217 -1.33 1.47 16.75
C ARG A 217 -1.93 2.53 15.83
N GLU A 218 -2.45 3.60 16.41
CA GLU A 218 -3.21 4.63 15.71
C GLU A 218 -2.36 5.37 14.67
N PRO A 219 -1.17 5.91 14.99
CA PRO A 219 -0.28 6.51 14.00
C PRO A 219 0.13 5.53 12.90
N LEU A 220 0.43 4.27 13.26
CA LEU A 220 0.79 3.26 12.27
C LEU A 220 -0.36 3.02 11.28
N ALA A 221 -1.58 2.83 11.77
CA ALA A 221 -2.75 2.61 10.92
C ALA A 221 -3.03 3.80 10.00
N ALA A 222 -2.96 5.03 10.53
CA ALA A 222 -3.17 6.26 9.77
C ALA A 222 -2.13 6.43 8.66
N ILE A 223 -0.85 6.22 8.96
CA ILE A 223 0.26 6.33 8.00
C ILE A 223 0.16 5.25 6.92
N VAL A 224 -0.06 3.98 7.30
CA VAL A 224 -0.21 2.88 6.33
C VAL A 224 -1.42 3.12 5.43
N GLY A 225 -2.54 3.59 5.96
CA GLY A 225 -3.72 3.98 5.19
C GLY A 225 -3.44 5.07 4.16
N ALA A 226 -2.72 6.13 4.56
CA ALA A 226 -2.30 7.19 3.66
C ALA A 226 -1.34 6.68 2.57
N LEU A 227 -0.32 5.89 2.95
CA LEU A 227 0.65 5.36 1.99
C LEU A 227 -0.01 4.42 0.98
N ARG A 228 -0.94 3.57 1.42
CA ARG A 228 -1.68 2.65 0.54
C ARG A 228 -2.45 3.39 -0.57
N SER A 229 -2.92 4.58 -0.29
CA SER A 229 -3.68 5.40 -1.24
C SER A 229 -2.81 5.96 -2.39
N TRP A 230 -1.49 6.04 -2.19
CA TRP A 230 -0.56 6.69 -3.11
C TRP A 230 0.55 5.78 -3.64
N HIS A 231 0.61 4.52 -3.18
CA HIS A 231 1.65 3.58 -3.56
C HIS A 231 1.05 2.26 -4.03
N SER A 232 1.64 1.71 -5.07
CA SER A 232 1.27 0.40 -5.63
C SER A 232 1.73 -0.78 -4.77
N LEU A 233 2.65 -0.55 -3.83
CA LEU A 233 3.12 -1.52 -2.85
C LEU A 233 3.53 -0.81 -1.57
N VAL A 234 3.04 -1.29 -0.42
CA VAL A 234 3.49 -0.86 0.91
C VAL A 234 4.13 -2.05 1.62
N VAL A 235 5.40 -1.92 1.98
CA VAL A 235 6.15 -2.96 2.71
C VAL A 235 6.37 -2.50 4.15
N LEU A 236 5.98 -3.32 5.12
CA LEU A 236 6.18 -3.08 6.55
C LEU A 236 7.32 -3.98 7.05
N ASP A 237 8.41 -3.40 7.50
CA ASP A 237 9.47 -4.13 8.22
C ASP A 237 9.11 -4.22 9.70
N VAL A 238 8.62 -5.38 10.12
CA VAL A 238 8.01 -5.55 11.44
C VAL A 238 9.05 -5.82 12.53
N GLY A 239 10.28 -6.15 12.14
CA GLY A 239 11.28 -6.56 13.11
C GLY A 239 10.90 -7.86 13.84
N ARG A 240 11.32 -8.00 15.10
CA ARG A 240 11.02 -9.16 15.95
C ARG A 240 10.64 -8.80 17.39
N CYS A 241 10.60 -7.53 17.71
CA CYS A 241 10.53 -7.07 19.10
C CYS A 241 9.16 -7.26 19.77
N GLY A 242 8.16 -7.72 19.04
CA GLY A 242 6.81 -7.84 19.59
C GLY A 242 6.14 -6.47 19.81
N GLY A 243 5.05 -6.48 20.52
CA GLY A 243 4.35 -5.26 20.94
C GLY A 243 3.15 -4.87 20.07
N PRO A 244 2.46 -3.79 20.46
CA PRO A 244 1.20 -3.38 19.84
C PRO A 244 1.34 -2.99 18.37
N ALA A 245 2.42 -2.29 18.00
CA ALA A 245 2.67 -1.86 16.62
C ALA A 245 2.96 -3.04 15.68
N ALA A 246 3.74 -4.03 16.12
CA ALA A 246 4.02 -5.24 15.35
C ALA A 246 2.72 -6.02 15.04
N ARG A 247 1.87 -6.23 16.05
CA ARG A 247 0.56 -6.90 15.87
C ARG A 247 -0.37 -6.09 14.95
N GLU A 248 -0.35 -4.77 15.06
CA GLU A 248 -1.13 -3.90 14.17
C GLU A 248 -0.61 -3.94 12.74
N ALA A 249 0.71 -3.91 12.52
CA ALA A 249 1.30 -4.06 11.18
C ALA A 249 0.87 -5.38 10.52
N LEU A 250 0.88 -6.49 11.29
CA LEU A 250 0.41 -7.79 10.80
C LEU A 250 -1.08 -7.79 10.46
N ARG A 251 -1.90 -7.10 11.25
CA ARG A 251 -3.34 -6.96 11.01
C ARG A 251 -3.64 -6.12 9.76
N LEU A 252 -2.86 -5.07 9.51
CA LEU A 252 -3.01 -4.19 8.35
C LEU A 252 -2.53 -4.85 7.05
N ALA A 253 -1.62 -5.81 7.15
CA ALA A 253 -1.04 -6.49 6.00
C ALA A 253 -2.01 -7.51 5.39
N GLY A 254 -2.24 -7.40 4.09
CA GLY A 254 -2.94 -8.41 3.32
C GLY A 254 -2.09 -9.69 3.10
N ARG A 255 -0.76 -9.56 3.20
CA ARG A 255 0.20 -10.69 3.14
C ARG A 255 1.26 -10.55 4.23
N GLN A 256 1.61 -11.68 4.84
CA GLN A 256 2.60 -11.76 5.90
C GLN A 256 3.72 -12.69 5.46
N LEU A 257 4.96 -12.21 5.46
CA LEU A 257 6.13 -12.95 5.02
C LEU A 257 7.07 -13.19 6.20
N VAL A 258 7.41 -14.46 6.43
CA VAL A 258 8.41 -14.85 7.43
C VAL A 258 9.71 -15.21 6.70
N VAL A 259 10.75 -14.42 6.89
CA VAL A 259 12.08 -14.70 6.34
C VAL A 259 12.80 -15.68 7.24
N ALA A 260 13.03 -16.90 6.76
CA ALA A 260 13.66 -17.97 7.53
C ALA A 260 14.96 -18.46 6.87
N SER A 261 15.99 -18.78 7.64
CA SER A 261 17.15 -19.47 7.10
C SER A 261 16.89 -20.98 7.02
N ALA A 262 17.33 -21.61 5.92
CA ALA A 262 17.21 -23.04 5.71
C ALA A 262 18.24 -23.83 6.56
N SER A 263 18.14 -23.71 7.88
CA SER A 263 18.98 -24.37 8.87
C SER A 263 18.15 -24.85 10.07
N VAL A 264 18.61 -25.86 10.79
CA VAL A 264 17.89 -26.40 11.95
C VAL A 264 17.54 -25.31 12.97
N ARG A 265 18.50 -24.45 13.30
CA ARG A 265 18.27 -23.32 14.23
C ARG A 265 17.31 -22.27 13.65
N GLY A 266 17.41 -22.01 12.35
CA GLY A 266 16.51 -21.08 11.65
C GLY A 266 15.07 -21.55 11.63
N VAL A 267 14.84 -22.82 11.37
CA VAL A 267 13.53 -23.47 11.43
C VAL A 267 12.95 -23.40 12.85
N ALA A 268 13.74 -23.79 13.86
CA ALA A 268 13.29 -23.73 15.24
C ALA A 268 12.89 -22.32 15.68
N ALA A 269 13.69 -21.30 15.32
CA ALA A 269 13.39 -19.91 15.62
C ALA A 269 12.14 -19.39 14.85
N ALA A 270 12.01 -19.73 13.57
CA ALA A 270 10.84 -19.35 12.77
C ALA A 270 9.54 -19.92 13.34
N ARG A 271 9.55 -21.17 13.82
CA ARG A 271 8.40 -21.76 14.51
C ARG A 271 7.95 -20.97 15.73
N GLN A 272 8.92 -20.46 16.53
CA GLN A 272 8.60 -19.63 17.70
C GLN A 272 7.94 -18.31 17.28
N VAL A 273 8.44 -17.68 16.22
CA VAL A 273 7.85 -16.43 15.67
C VAL A 273 6.43 -16.70 15.14
N VAL A 274 6.24 -17.78 14.39
CA VAL A 274 4.92 -18.19 13.87
C VAL A 274 3.93 -18.45 15.02
N ALA A 275 4.35 -19.12 16.08
CA ALA A 275 3.51 -19.40 17.25
C ALA A 275 3.20 -18.13 18.05
N GLU A 276 4.21 -17.23 18.29
CA GLU A 276 4.04 -15.98 19.05
C GLU A 276 3.02 -15.04 18.41
N TYR A 277 3.03 -14.95 17.06
CA TYR A 277 2.16 -14.06 16.32
C TYR A 277 0.94 -14.74 15.69
N GLU A 278 0.75 -16.03 15.93
CA GLU A 278 -0.39 -16.81 15.38
C GLU A 278 -0.48 -16.71 13.84
N LEU A 279 0.66 -16.87 13.14
CA LEU A 279 0.80 -16.63 11.70
C LEU A 279 0.39 -17.84 10.84
N GLU A 280 -0.85 -18.30 10.96
CA GLU A 280 -1.33 -19.49 10.24
C GLU A 280 -1.39 -19.31 8.70
N ARG A 281 -1.50 -18.07 8.23
CA ARG A 281 -1.64 -17.72 6.80
C ARG A 281 -0.42 -17.05 6.21
N ALA A 282 0.65 -16.93 6.99
CA ALA A 282 1.89 -16.35 6.48
C ALA A 282 2.57 -17.26 5.47
N GLU A 283 3.48 -16.68 4.70
CA GLU A 283 4.27 -17.40 3.71
C GLU A 283 5.76 -17.26 4.03
N LEU A 284 6.53 -18.30 3.71
CA LEU A 284 7.97 -18.31 3.91
C LEU A 284 8.71 -17.69 2.75
N VAL A 285 9.67 -16.83 3.07
CA VAL A 285 10.78 -16.46 2.20
C VAL A 285 12.02 -17.14 2.75
N ILE A 286 12.49 -18.20 2.06
CA ILE A 286 13.58 -19.02 2.56
C ILE A 286 14.92 -18.50 2.09
N ARG A 287 15.79 -18.09 3.04
CA ARG A 287 17.15 -17.70 2.73
C ARG A 287 18.05 -18.93 2.65
N ARG A 288 18.59 -19.16 1.45
CA ARG A 288 19.46 -20.29 1.13
C ARG A 288 20.94 -19.94 1.22
N GLY A 289 21.71 -20.84 1.80
CA GLY A 289 23.17 -20.79 1.87
C GLY A 289 23.81 -22.14 1.51
N ARG A 290 25.10 -22.28 1.72
CA ARG A 290 25.79 -23.58 1.56
C ARG A 290 25.29 -24.55 2.63
N GLY A 291 24.98 -25.79 2.24
CA GLY A 291 24.52 -26.85 3.17
C GLY A 291 23.10 -26.58 3.74
N SER A 292 22.29 -25.76 3.04
CA SER A 292 20.91 -25.50 3.43
C SER A 292 20.05 -26.77 3.41
N LEU A 293 19.12 -26.84 4.36
CA LEU A 293 18.02 -27.82 4.32
C LEU A 293 17.20 -27.65 3.04
N ASP A 294 16.52 -28.70 2.63
CA ASP A 294 15.56 -28.60 1.54
C ASP A 294 14.39 -27.70 1.94
N SER A 295 13.90 -26.91 1.00
CA SER A 295 12.84 -25.93 1.28
C SER A 295 11.50 -26.59 1.60
N SER A 296 11.23 -27.78 1.09
CA SER A 296 10.05 -28.56 1.44
C SER A 296 10.09 -29.02 2.90
N LEU A 297 11.25 -29.45 3.37
CA LEU A 297 11.45 -29.80 4.79
C LEU A 297 11.31 -28.58 5.71
N VAL A 298 11.80 -27.42 5.27
CA VAL A 298 11.62 -26.15 6.04
C VAL A 298 10.14 -25.80 6.11
N ALA A 299 9.43 -25.86 4.99
CA ALA A 299 8.00 -25.56 4.90
C ALA A 299 7.17 -26.48 5.80
N GLU A 300 7.39 -27.78 5.70
CA GLU A 300 6.74 -28.80 6.54
C GLU A 300 7.02 -28.57 8.03
N ALA A 301 8.28 -28.36 8.38
CA ALA A 301 8.68 -28.18 9.77
C ALA A 301 8.16 -26.87 10.38
N VAL A 302 8.02 -25.80 9.63
CA VAL A 302 7.47 -24.52 10.10
C VAL A 302 5.94 -24.53 10.04
N GLY A 303 5.34 -25.29 9.12
CA GLY A 303 3.89 -25.37 8.91
C GLY A 303 3.35 -24.24 8.01
N LEU A 304 4.18 -23.64 7.14
CA LEU A 304 3.81 -22.54 6.25
C LEU A 304 4.19 -22.85 4.80
N SER A 305 3.43 -22.30 3.86
CA SER A 305 3.75 -22.38 2.43
C SER A 305 4.97 -21.52 2.07
N VAL A 306 5.67 -21.88 1.00
CA VAL A 306 6.84 -21.14 0.52
C VAL A 306 6.43 -20.20 -0.60
N LEU A 307 6.55 -18.89 -0.37
CA LEU A 307 6.42 -17.89 -1.42
C LEU A 307 7.62 -17.92 -2.36
N GLY A 308 8.82 -18.09 -1.83
CA GLY A 308 10.02 -18.17 -2.64
C GLY A 308 11.30 -18.30 -1.84
N GLU A 309 12.41 -18.38 -2.57
CA GLU A 309 13.74 -18.54 -2.01
C GLU A 309 14.65 -17.36 -2.41
N VAL A 310 15.49 -16.91 -1.49
CA VAL A 310 16.51 -15.89 -1.75
C VAL A 310 17.90 -16.47 -1.45
N PRO A 311 18.87 -16.36 -2.36
CA PRO A 311 20.22 -16.81 -2.09
C PRO A 311 20.92 -15.88 -1.10
N THR A 312 21.79 -16.43 -0.26
CA THR A 312 22.70 -15.61 0.55
C THR A 312 23.70 -14.90 -0.35
N ASP A 313 23.71 -13.58 -0.32
CA ASP A 313 24.73 -12.74 -0.96
C ASP A 313 25.56 -12.01 0.11
N ARG A 314 26.87 -12.26 0.16
CA ARG A 314 27.77 -11.65 1.14
C ARG A 314 27.93 -10.14 0.93
N ARG A 315 27.71 -9.65 -0.27
CA ARG A 315 27.77 -8.21 -0.58
C ARG A 315 26.70 -7.41 0.15
N LEU A 316 25.60 -8.04 0.55
CA LEU A 316 24.51 -7.36 1.27
C LEU A 316 24.93 -6.85 2.64
N ALA A 317 25.85 -7.55 3.32
CA ALA A 317 26.38 -7.08 4.60
C ALA A 317 27.26 -5.84 4.41
N ASP A 318 28.16 -5.87 3.42
CA ASP A 318 29.04 -4.74 3.10
C ASP A 318 28.23 -3.54 2.60
N ALA A 319 27.21 -3.77 1.79
CA ALA A 319 26.30 -2.75 1.29
C ALA A 319 25.50 -2.09 2.43
N ALA A 320 25.01 -2.88 3.39
CA ALA A 320 24.28 -2.35 4.55
C ALA A 320 25.18 -1.43 5.40
N GLU A 321 26.44 -1.79 5.63
CA GLU A 321 27.42 -0.95 6.35
C GLU A 321 27.78 0.32 5.57
N ALA A 322 27.73 0.27 4.24
CA ALA A 322 27.98 1.42 3.37
C ALA A 322 26.74 2.30 3.12
N GLY A 323 25.57 1.92 3.64
CA GLY A 323 24.30 2.59 3.31
C GLY A 323 23.91 2.45 1.84
N GLU A 324 24.36 1.37 1.19
CA GLU A 324 23.99 1.08 -0.20
C GLU A 324 22.67 0.29 -0.25
N PRO A 325 21.69 0.77 -1.00
CA PRO A 325 20.38 0.11 -1.10
C PRO A 325 20.49 -1.36 -1.54
N PRO A 326 19.78 -2.31 -0.87
CA PRO A 326 20.03 -3.75 -1.00
C PRO A 326 19.64 -4.37 -2.36
N ALA A 327 18.92 -3.66 -3.21
CA ALA A 327 18.68 -4.13 -4.58
C ALA A 327 19.76 -3.65 -5.58
N ARG A 328 20.68 -2.78 -5.15
CA ARG A 328 21.76 -2.23 -5.94
C ARG A 328 23.06 -3.01 -5.73
N GLY A 329 23.85 -3.25 -6.77
CA GLY A 329 25.17 -3.88 -6.65
C GLY A 329 25.17 -5.37 -6.23
N VAL A 330 24.02 -5.98 -6.00
CA VAL A 330 23.87 -7.38 -5.61
C VAL A 330 24.07 -8.35 -6.79
N ARG A 331 24.29 -9.62 -6.48
CA ARG A 331 24.39 -10.66 -7.52
C ARG A 331 23.06 -10.83 -8.24
N ARG A 332 23.15 -11.10 -9.54
CA ARG A 332 21.95 -11.33 -10.39
C ARG A 332 20.98 -12.35 -9.83
N GLY A 333 21.48 -13.39 -9.13
CA GLY A 333 20.62 -14.41 -8.52
C GLY A 333 19.74 -13.86 -7.41
N TYR A 334 20.28 -13.02 -6.51
CA TYR A 334 19.51 -12.36 -5.46
C TYR A 334 18.46 -11.41 -6.05
N ARG A 335 18.89 -10.57 -7.00
CA ARG A 335 17.98 -9.63 -7.67
C ARG A 335 16.82 -10.33 -8.37
N ARG A 336 17.08 -11.43 -9.10
CA ARG A 336 16.02 -12.23 -9.75
C ARG A 336 15.06 -12.85 -8.75
N ALA A 337 15.56 -13.30 -7.61
CA ALA A 337 14.73 -13.87 -6.56
C ALA A 337 13.77 -12.83 -5.98
N ILE A 338 14.26 -11.63 -5.63
CA ILE A 338 13.41 -10.53 -5.16
C ILE A 338 12.38 -10.13 -6.23
N ASP A 339 12.81 -10.04 -7.48
CA ASP A 339 11.96 -9.72 -8.61
C ASP A 339 10.78 -10.71 -8.78
N ALA A 340 11.06 -12.01 -8.64
CA ALA A 340 10.03 -13.05 -8.65
C ALA A 340 9.07 -12.96 -7.45
N LEU A 341 9.57 -12.59 -6.26
CA LEU A 341 8.73 -12.35 -5.09
C LEU A 341 7.78 -11.17 -5.32
N VAL A 342 8.28 -10.04 -5.82
CA VAL A 342 7.46 -8.85 -6.12
C VAL A 342 6.39 -9.19 -7.16
N GLN A 343 6.72 -9.93 -8.22
CA GLN A 343 5.72 -10.38 -9.20
C GLN A 343 4.59 -11.18 -8.56
N ARG A 344 4.91 -12.14 -7.67
CA ARG A 344 3.90 -12.96 -6.97
C ARG A 344 3.08 -12.14 -5.99
N ILE A 345 3.67 -11.10 -5.39
CA ILE A 345 2.96 -10.21 -4.47
C ILE A 345 1.94 -9.36 -5.24
N LEU A 346 2.34 -8.80 -6.37
CA LEU A 346 1.48 -7.92 -7.16
C LEU A 346 0.41 -8.68 -7.95
N ALA A 347 0.68 -9.90 -8.44
CA ALA A 347 -0.27 -10.69 -9.23
C ALA A 347 -1.57 -11.07 -8.50
N VAL A 348 -1.55 -11.18 -7.17
CA VAL A 348 -2.72 -11.52 -6.35
C VAL A 348 -3.59 -10.29 -6.01
N ALA A 349 -3.10 -9.09 -6.28
CA ALA A 349 -3.87 -7.86 -6.05
C ALA A 349 -4.87 -7.54 -7.19
N ASP A 350 -4.78 -8.27 -8.32
CA ASP A 350 -5.62 -8.07 -9.50
C ASP A 350 -6.83 -9.02 -9.56
N ASP A 351 -6.95 -10.00 -8.63
CA ASP A 351 -8.09 -10.90 -8.45
C ASP A 351 -9.01 -10.42 -7.29
#